data_2cfa91954f315a621247a360cddd69a4
#
_entry.id   2cfa91954f315a621247a360cddd69a4
#
_cell.length_a   1.000
_cell.length_b   1.000
_cell.length_c   1.000
_cell.angle_alpha   90.00
_cell.angle_beta   90.00
_cell.angle_gamma   90.00
#
_symmetry.space_group_name_H-M   'P 1'
#
loop_
_entity.id
_entity.type
_entity.pdbx_description
1 polymer ?
#
loop_
_entity_poly.entity_id
_entity_poly.type
_entity_poly.pdbx_seq_one_letter_code
_entity_poly.pdbx_strand_id
1 'polypeptide(L)'
;QRQMCIRDRFKDLSVIDNVKVGLHNHMSYSTVTGILRLPKYYKVEKQMTEEAMELLKVFGLEEEAETLADNLPYGKQRKLEIARALATKPKLLLLDEPAAGMNPNETLELMETIRFVREHFDMTILLIEHDMKLVGGICEELTVLNFGRVLCQGKTSDVLNNPEVIKAYLGE
;
A
#
# COMPACT_ATOMS: atom_id res chain seq x y z
N GLN A 1 16.03 5.75 -3.44
CA GLN A 1 14.83 5.23 -4.13
C GLN A 1 14.62 3.81 -3.63
N ARG A 2 13.61 3.59 -2.83
CA ARG A 2 13.21 2.24 -2.42
C ARG A 2 11.89 1.93 -3.09
N GLN A 3 11.97 1.07 -4.09
CA GLN A 3 10.84 0.43 -4.71
C GLN A 3 10.38 -0.68 -3.75
N MET A 4 9.20 -0.55 -3.20
CA MET A 4 8.59 -1.60 -2.39
C MET A 4 7.49 -2.23 -3.22
N CYS A 5 7.72 -3.45 -3.71
CA CYS A 5 6.66 -4.30 -4.22
C CYS A 5 5.83 -4.78 -3.02
N ILE A 6 4.53 -4.47 -3.03
CA ILE A 6 3.62 -4.74 -1.92
C ILE A 6 3.37 -6.23 -1.68
N ARG A 7 3.79 -7.12 -2.57
CA ARG A 7 3.47 -8.56 -2.53
C ARG A 7 3.99 -9.36 -1.32
N ASP A 8 4.87 -8.79 -0.50
CA ASP A 8 5.53 -9.56 0.55
C ASP A 8 5.18 -9.05 1.95
N ARG A 9 4.02 -9.47 2.48
CA ARG A 9 3.82 -9.42 3.93
C ARG A 9 4.58 -10.58 4.59
N PHE A 10 5.03 -10.38 5.81
CA PHE A 10 5.56 -11.43 6.65
C PHE A 10 4.40 -12.19 7.29
N LYS A 11 4.04 -13.31 6.69
CA LYS A 11 2.84 -14.10 7.06
C LYS A 11 2.86 -14.60 8.50
N ASP A 12 4.06 -14.94 8.98
CA ASP A 12 4.31 -15.51 10.30
C ASP A 12 4.52 -14.44 11.39
N LEU A 13 4.44 -13.15 11.03
CA LEU A 13 4.48 -12.05 11.99
C LEU A 13 3.07 -11.54 12.30
N SER A 14 2.92 -10.94 13.49
CA SER A 14 1.70 -10.24 13.84
C SER A 14 1.48 -9.01 12.94
N VAL A 15 0.26 -8.52 12.91
CA VAL A 15 -0.11 -7.31 12.18
C VAL A 15 0.75 -6.11 12.60
N ILE A 16 0.92 -5.90 13.91
CA ILE A 16 1.73 -4.81 14.44
C ILE A 16 3.21 -4.98 14.11
N ASP A 17 3.75 -6.20 14.17
CA ASP A 17 5.15 -6.44 13.85
C ASP A 17 5.45 -6.22 12.36
N ASN A 18 4.50 -6.54 11.48
CA ASN A 18 4.62 -6.18 10.05
C ASN A 18 4.82 -4.69 9.84
N VAL A 19 4.06 -3.84 10.54
CA VAL A 19 4.20 -2.38 10.47
C VAL A 19 5.51 -1.91 11.11
N LYS A 20 5.90 -2.48 12.26
CA LYS A 20 7.17 -2.17 12.96
C LYS A 20 8.39 -2.45 12.08
N VAL A 21 8.37 -3.49 11.25
CA VAL A 21 9.46 -3.75 10.28
C VAL A 21 9.62 -2.56 9.32
N GLY A 22 8.51 -1.94 8.87
CA GLY A 22 8.56 -0.73 8.05
C GLY A 22 9.17 0.47 8.79
N LEU A 23 8.82 0.67 10.06
CA LEU A 23 9.32 1.74 10.90
C LEU A 23 10.80 1.63 11.24
N HIS A 24 11.35 0.42 11.24
CA HIS A 24 12.74 0.16 11.68
C HIS A 24 13.79 0.98 10.91
N ASN A 25 13.50 1.40 9.69
CA ASN A 25 14.39 2.26 8.90
C ASN A 25 14.55 3.68 9.45
N HIS A 26 13.62 4.15 10.28
CA HIS A 26 13.60 5.51 10.84
C HIS A 26 14.02 5.55 12.31
N MET A 27 14.08 4.39 12.94
CA MET A 27 14.46 4.26 14.35
C MET A 27 15.87 3.69 14.43
N SER A 28 16.79 4.41 15.09
CA SER A 28 18.16 3.96 15.23
C SER A 28 18.56 3.71 16.67
N TYR A 29 18.86 2.46 16.94
CA TYR A 29 19.74 2.08 18.05
C TYR A 29 20.88 1.23 17.52
N SER A 30 22.06 1.27 18.20
CA SER A 30 23.19 0.46 17.76
C SER A 30 22.91 -1.03 17.99
N THR A 31 23.54 -1.90 17.21
CA THR A 31 23.44 -3.35 17.35
C THR A 31 23.76 -3.80 18.79
N VAL A 32 24.75 -3.16 19.41
CA VAL A 32 25.12 -3.41 20.82
C VAL A 32 23.98 -3.08 21.77
N THR A 33 23.28 -1.94 21.54
CA THR A 33 22.11 -1.54 22.34
C THR A 33 20.98 -2.55 22.23
N GLY A 34 20.76 -3.10 21.03
CA GLY A 34 19.74 -4.13 20.77
C GLY A 34 20.09 -5.46 21.46
N ILE A 35 21.34 -5.95 21.33
CA ILE A 35 21.78 -7.23 21.92
C ILE A 35 21.74 -7.16 23.46
N LEU A 36 22.24 -6.08 24.06
CA LEU A 36 22.28 -5.90 25.51
C LEU A 36 20.96 -5.41 26.11
N ARG A 37 19.94 -5.14 25.30
CA ARG A 37 18.63 -4.61 25.71
C ARG A 37 18.74 -3.43 26.69
N LEU A 38 19.60 -2.45 26.35
CA LEU A 38 19.81 -1.27 27.19
C LEU A 38 18.52 -0.43 27.27
N PRO A 39 18.36 0.49 28.26
CA PRO A 39 17.15 1.31 28.41
C PRO A 39 16.73 2.04 27.14
N LYS A 40 17.67 2.48 26.31
CA LYS A 40 17.40 3.09 25.01
C LYS A 40 16.64 2.14 24.04
N TYR A 41 16.94 0.84 24.09
CA TYR A 41 16.22 -0.16 23.30
C TYR A 41 14.74 -0.17 23.64
N TYR A 42 14.38 -0.29 24.92
CA TYR A 42 12.98 -0.31 25.35
C TYR A 42 12.22 0.96 25.00
N LYS A 43 12.90 2.14 25.10
CA LYS A 43 12.29 3.42 24.72
C LYS A 43 11.95 3.46 23.23
N VAL A 44 12.85 3.01 22.35
CA VAL A 44 12.64 2.98 20.89
C VAL A 44 11.58 1.96 20.53
N GLU A 45 11.60 0.76 21.13
CA GLU A 45 10.58 -0.28 20.90
C GLU A 45 9.17 0.22 21.28
N LYS A 46 9.05 0.93 22.42
CA LYS A 46 7.78 1.53 22.84
C LYS A 46 7.30 2.56 21.83
N GLN A 47 8.17 3.45 21.37
CA GLN A 47 7.84 4.46 20.36
C GLN A 47 7.42 3.81 19.04
N MET A 48 8.14 2.76 18.58
CA MET A 48 7.75 2.01 17.37
C MET A 48 6.38 1.36 17.51
N THR A 49 6.09 0.82 18.68
CA THR A 49 4.78 0.21 18.96
C THR A 49 3.66 1.25 18.92
N GLU A 50 3.89 2.44 19.52
CA GLU A 50 2.92 3.55 19.49
C GLU A 50 2.69 4.05 18.07
N GLU A 51 3.75 4.33 17.28
CA GLU A 51 3.64 4.76 15.87
C GLU A 51 2.97 3.68 14.99
N ALA A 52 3.31 2.40 15.20
CA ALA A 52 2.67 1.30 14.48
C ALA A 52 1.17 1.21 14.80
N MET A 53 0.80 1.35 16.07
CA MET A 53 -0.60 1.31 16.49
C MET A 53 -1.41 2.50 15.93
N GLU A 54 -0.81 3.68 15.82
CA GLU A 54 -1.45 4.83 15.18
C GLU A 54 -1.73 4.56 13.69
N LEU A 55 -0.75 3.99 12.96
CA LEU A 55 -0.98 3.57 11.58
C LEU A 55 -2.06 2.51 11.47
N LEU A 56 -2.07 1.51 12.35
CA LEU A 56 -3.12 0.47 12.34
C LEU A 56 -4.50 1.05 12.56
N LYS A 57 -4.67 2.03 13.45
CA LYS A 57 -5.95 2.73 13.66
C LYS A 57 -6.44 3.45 12.40
N VAL A 58 -5.53 4.06 11.63
CA VAL A 58 -5.86 4.71 10.35
C VAL A 58 -6.51 3.73 9.37
N PHE A 59 -6.12 2.45 9.42
CA PHE A 59 -6.62 1.39 8.53
C PHE A 59 -7.72 0.53 9.17
N GLY A 60 -8.11 0.79 10.43
CA GLY A 60 -9.08 -0.02 11.18
C GLY A 60 -8.58 -1.45 11.44
N LEU A 61 -7.30 -1.58 11.77
CA LEU A 61 -6.62 -2.86 12.04
C LEU A 61 -6.11 -2.96 13.50
N GLU A 62 -6.46 -2.01 14.35
CA GLU A 62 -5.99 -1.95 15.73
C GLU A 62 -6.44 -3.13 16.59
N GLU A 63 -7.65 -3.65 16.35
CA GLU A 63 -8.19 -4.79 17.11
C GLU A 63 -7.47 -6.10 16.74
N GLU A 64 -6.90 -6.19 15.53
CA GLU A 64 -6.17 -7.34 15.05
C GLU A 64 -4.65 -7.20 15.21
N ALA A 65 -4.15 -6.22 15.96
CA ALA A 65 -2.72 -5.91 16.07
C ALA A 65 -1.85 -7.13 16.42
N GLU A 66 -2.32 -7.99 17.29
CA GLU A 66 -1.61 -9.21 17.74
C GLU A 66 -1.95 -10.46 16.90
N THR A 67 -2.87 -10.35 15.94
CA THR A 67 -3.25 -11.45 15.05
C THR A 67 -2.12 -11.71 14.03
N LEU A 68 -1.90 -12.96 13.65
CA LEU A 68 -0.98 -13.30 12.56
C LEU A 68 -1.52 -12.72 11.25
N ALA A 69 -0.63 -12.11 10.45
CA ALA A 69 -1.00 -11.45 9.21
C ALA A 69 -1.71 -12.38 8.20
N ASP A 70 -1.37 -13.67 8.21
CA ASP A 70 -2.00 -14.67 7.31
C ASP A 70 -3.44 -15.03 7.72
N ASN A 71 -3.82 -14.77 8.97
CA ASN A 71 -5.18 -15.03 9.49
C ASN A 71 -6.17 -13.90 9.19
N LEU A 72 -5.71 -12.77 8.65
CA LEU A 72 -6.60 -11.68 8.27
C LEU A 72 -7.43 -12.03 7.04
N PRO A 73 -8.68 -11.53 6.93
CA PRO A 73 -9.41 -11.48 5.66
C PRO A 73 -8.60 -10.77 4.57
N TYR A 74 -8.78 -11.17 3.31
CA TYR A 74 -7.95 -10.70 2.19
C TYR A 74 -7.92 -9.15 2.07
N GLY A 75 -9.06 -8.47 2.18
CA GLY A 75 -9.12 -7.00 2.17
C GLY A 75 -8.30 -6.35 3.29
N LYS A 76 -8.33 -6.92 4.51
CA LYS A 76 -7.51 -6.45 5.64
C LYS A 76 -6.03 -6.74 5.43
N GLN A 77 -5.68 -7.83 4.75
CA GLN A 77 -4.29 -8.13 4.37
C GLN A 77 -3.74 -7.04 3.44
N ARG A 78 -4.53 -6.56 2.46
CA ARG A 78 -4.12 -5.46 1.56
C ARG A 78 -3.97 -4.14 2.31
N LYS A 79 -4.86 -3.83 3.23
CA LYS A 79 -4.72 -2.66 4.11
C LYS A 79 -3.43 -2.71 4.93
N LEU A 80 -3.07 -3.88 5.46
CA LEU A 80 -1.81 -4.10 6.19
C LEU A 80 -0.58 -3.89 5.29
N GLU A 81 -0.60 -4.39 4.06
CA GLU A 81 0.49 -4.20 3.10
C GLU A 81 0.74 -2.71 2.82
N ILE A 82 -0.34 -1.92 2.64
CA ILE A 82 -0.26 -0.47 2.45
C ILE A 82 0.26 0.20 3.75
N ALA A 83 -0.28 -0.14 4.91
CA ALA A 83 0.16 0.40 6.20
C ALA A 83 1.66 0.16 6.44
N ARG A 84 2.15 -1.05 6.14
CA ARG A 84 3.58 -1.38 6.22
C ARG A 84 4.43 -0.54 5.25
N ALA A 85 3.95 -0.32 4.03
CA ALA A 85 4.65 0.53 3.07
C ALA A 85 4.71 1.98 3.57
N LEU A 86 3.62 2.52 4.11
CA LEU A 86 3.54 3.86 4.69
C LEU A 86 4.44 4.05 5.92
N ALA A 87 4.65 3.00 6.71
CA ALA A 87 5.57 3.01 7.84
C ALA A 87 7.00 3.39 7.43
N THR A 88 7.39 3.16 6.17
CA THR A 88 8.69 3.61 5.64
C THR A 88 8.71 5.11 5.30
N LYS A 89 7.64 5.86 5.55
CA LYS A 89 7.47 7.29 5.25
C LYS A 89 7.91 7.63 3.82
N PRO A 90 7.36 6.97 2.79
CA PRO A 90 7.75 7.18 1.39
C PRO A 90 7.17 8.49 0.87
N LYS A 91 7.78 9.07 -0.18
CA LYS A 91 7.19 10.17 -0.97
C LYS A 91 6.40 9.66 -2.17
N LEU A 92 6.69 8.45 -2.62
CA LEU A 92 6.05 7.77 -3.74
C LEU A 92 5.69 6.34 -3.31
N LEU A 93 4.41 6.01 -3.40
CA LEU A 93 3.88 4.67 -3.18
C LEU A 93 3.65 3.99 -4.53
N LEU A 94 4.21 2.80 -4.72
CA LEU A 94 4.03 1.98 -5.91
C LEU A 94 3.08 0.82 -5.58
N LEU A 95 1.96 0.75 -6.29
CA LEU A 95 0.95 -0.29 -6.17
C LEU A 95 0.91 -1.11 -7.47
N ASP A 96 1.23 -2.39 -7.38
CA ASP A 96 1.23 -3.30 -8.52
C ASP A 96 0.08 -4.30 -8.37
N GLU A 97 -0.93 -4.16 -9.22
CA GLU A 97 -2.18 -4.93 -9.22
C GLU A 97 -2.79 -5.13 -7.81
N PRO A 98 -3.03 -4.07 -7.04
CA PRO A 98 -3.47 -4.21 -5.65
C PRO A 98 -4.87 -4.83 -5.53
N ALA A 99 -5.71 -4.74 -6.57
CA ALA A 99 -7.06 -5.31 -6.59
C ALA A 99 -7.13 -6.74 -7.09
N ALA A 100 -5.99 -7.36 -7.45
CA ALA A 100 -5.98 -8.72 -7.98
C ALA A 100 -6.62 -9.72 -7.01
N GLY A 101 -7.66 -10.44 -7.47
CA GLY A 101 -8.38 -11.44 -6.67
C GLY A 101 -9.42 -10.89 -5.69
N MET A 102 -9.70 -9.59 -5.70
CA MET A 102 -10.74 -8.96 -4.90
C MET A 102 -12.12 -9.08 -5.55
N ASN A 103 -13.14 -9.15 -4.70
CA ASN A 103 -14.51 -8.98 -5.16
C ASN A 103 -14.85 -7.47 -5.36
N PRO A 104 -15.96 -7.12 -6.05
CA PRO A 104 -16.29 -5.73 -6.32
C PRO A 104 -16.40 -4.82 -5.07
N ASN A 105 -16.88 -5.34 -3.96
CA ASN A 105 -17.00 -4.56 -2.71
C ASN A 105 -15.63 -4.29 -2.10
N GLU A 106 -14.76 -5.30 -2.07
CA GLU A 106 -13.38 -5.15 -1.61
C GLU A 106 -12.59 -4.17 -2.49
N THR A 107 -12.83 -4.19 -3.82
CA THR A 107 -12.22 -3.21 -4.75
C THR A 107 -12.66 -1.78 -4.42
N LEU A 108 -13.94 -1.55 -4.12
CA LEU A 108 -14.43 -0.23 -3.71
C LEU A 108 -13.79 0.23 -2.40
N GLU A 109 -13.70 -0.64 -1.39
CA GLU A 109 -13.01 -0.32 -0.13
C GLU A 109 -11.52 0.00 -0.35
N LEU A 110 -10.86 -0.72 -1.26
CA LEU A 110 -9.48 -0.45 -1.63
C LEU A 110 -9.34 0.93 -2.30
N MET A 111 -10.25 1.27 -3.22
CA MET A 111 -10.27 2.59 -3.87
C MET A 111 -10.41 3.73 -2.86
N GLU A 112 -11.32 3.59 -1.88
CA GLU A 112 -11.47 4.55 -0.78
C GLU A 112 -10.20 4.64 0.07
N THR A 113 -9.59 3.50 0.38
CA THR A 113 -8.33 3.45 1.12
C THR A 113 -7.20 4.17 0.37
N ILE A 114 -7.07 3.96 -0.95
CA ILE A 114 -6.03 4.62 -1.77
C ILE A 114 -6.26 6.14 -1.83
N ARG A 115 -7.51 6.60 -2.01
CA ARG A 115 -7.83 8.04 -1.97
C ARG A 115 -7.49 8.65 -0.63
N PHE A 116 -7.93 8.01 0.46
CA PHE A 116 -7.63 8.45 1.82
C PHE A 116 -6.12 8.56 2.07
N VAL A 117 -5.35 7.54 1.68
CA VAL A 117 -3.89 7.54 1.82
C VAL A 117 -3.26 8.71 1.06
N ARG A 118 -3.67 8.94 -0.18
CA ARG A 118 -3.16 10.05 -1.01
C ARG A 118 -3.39 11.41 -0.34
N GLU A 119 -4.61 11.63 0.15
CA GLU A 119 -5.01 12.90 0.74
C GLU A 119 -4.42 13.12 2.14
N HIS A 120 -4.47 12.07 2.98
CA HIS A 120 -4.05 12.16 4.37
C HIS A 120 -2.53 12.26 4.54
N PHE A 121 -1.77 11.58 3.69
CA PHE A 121 -0.31 11.54 3.77
C PHE A 121 0.38 12.44 2.73
N ASP A 122 -0.37 13.22 1.95
CA ASP A 122 0.15 14.15 0.91
C ASP A 122 1.22 13.47 0.03
N MET A 123 0.86 12.34 -0.58
CA MET A 123 1.81 11.54 -1.33
C MET A 123 1.41 11.30 -2.78
N THR A 124 2.42 11.01 -3.60
CA THR A 124 2.21 10.55 -4.96
C THR A 124 2.04 9.04 -4.98
N ILE A 125 1.05 8.55 -5.72
CA ILE A 125 0.80 7.12 -5.91
C ILE A 125 0.94 6.78 -7.38
N LEU A 126 1.77 5.77 -7.70
CA LEU A 126 1.84 5.16 -9.02
C LEU A 126 1.19 3.77 -8.95
N LEU A 127 0.14 3.60 -9.72
CA LEU A 127 -0.67 2.39 -9.76
C LEU A 127 -0.48 1.67 -11.09
N ILE A 128 -0.24 0.36 -11.05
CA ILE A 128 -0.33 -0.53 -12.21
C ILE A 128 -1.58 -1.37 -12.02
N GLU A 129 -2.51 -1.26 -12.96
CA GLU A 129 -3.78 -1.97 -12.92
C GLU A 129 -4.34 -2.18 -14.34
N HIS A 130 -5.20 -3.16 -14.47
CA HIS A 130 -5.93 -3.46 -15.70
C HIS A 130 -7.46 -3.32 -15.52
N ASP A 131 -7.95 -3.07 -14.31
CA ASP A 131 -9.36 -2.76 -14.04
C ASP A 131 -9.66 -1.30 -14.38
N MET A 132 -10.35 -1.09 -15.52
CA MET A 132 -10.71 0.25 -16.00
C MET A 132 -11.65 1.02 -15.04
N LYS A 133 -12.46 0.32 -14.24
CA LYS A 133 -13.33 0.97 -13.25
C LYS A 133 -12.52 1.51 -12.08
N LEU A 134 -11.54 0.73 -11.63
CA LEU A 134 -10.64 1.15 -10.56
C LEU A 134 -9.80 2.35 -11.00
N VAL A 135 -9.08 2.24 -12.12
CA VAL A 135 -8.21 3.33 -12.59
C VAL A 135 -9.02 4.58 -12.94
N GLY A 136 -10.19 4.42 -13.57
CA GLY A 136 -11.10 5.52 -13.89
C GLY A 136 -11.65 6.24 -12.66
N GLY A 137 -11.75 5.51 -11.54
CA GLY A 137 -12.28 6.04 -10.29
C GLY A 137 -11.27 6.78 -9.42
N ILE A 138 -9.96 6.50 -9.53
CA ILE A 138 -8.96 7.04 -8.58
C ILE A 138 -7.76 7.73 -9.25
N CYS A 139 -7.46 7.45 -10.52
CA CYS A 139 -6.33 8.05 -11.21
C CYS A 139 -6.70 9.38 -11.87
N GLU A 140 -5.81 10.36 -11.79
CA GLU A 140 -5.94 11.66 -12.48
C GLU A 140 -5.40 11.59 -13.90
N GLU A 141 -4.29 10.86 -14.08
CA GLU A 141 -3.64 10.64 -15.36
C GLU A 141 -3.39 9.15 -15.59
N LEU A 142 -3.46 8.72 -16.83
CA LEU A 142 -3.19 7.35 -17.25
C LEU A 142 -2.10 7.31 -18.33
N THR A 143 -1.27 6.28 -18.25
CA THR A 143 -0.39 5.85 -19.35
C THR A 143 -0.78 4.42 -19.70
N VAL A 144 -1.36 4.24 -20.87
CA VAL A 144 -1.83 2.93 -21.35
C VAL A 144 -0.72 2.25 -22.14
N LEU A 145 -0.38 1.03 -21.74
CA LEU A 145 0.62 0.20 -22.40
C LEU A 145 -0.06 -0.91 -23.20
N ASN A 146 0.40 -1.13 -24.43
CA ASN A 146 -0.01 -2.26 -25.24
C ASN A 146 1.24 -2.92 -25.85
N PHE A 147 1.47 -4.22 -25.59
CA PHE A 147 2.65 -4.97 -25.99
C PHE A 147 3.98 -4.24 -25.70
N GLY A 148 4.10 -3.63 -24.51
CA GLY A 148 5.30 -2.93 -24.05
C GLY A 148 5.53 -1.55 -24.69
N ARG A 149 4.56 -1.00 -25.45
CA ARG A 149 4.60 0.34 -26.05
C ARG A 149 3.51 1.21 -25.44
N VAL A 150 3.81 2.51 -25.28
CA VAL A 150 2.80 3.48 -24.88
C VAL A 150 1.81 3.65 -26.04
N LEU A 151 0.54 3.31 -25.77
CA LEU A 151 -0.56 3.47 -26.70
C LEU A 151 -1.15 4.89 -26.60
N CYS A 152 -1.40 5.35 -25.39
CA CYS A 152 -1.98 6.65 -25.10
C CYS A 152 -1.54 7.10 -23.70
N GLN A 153 -1.43 8.42 -23.51
CA GLN A 153 -1.14 9.04 -22.23
C GLN A 153 -1.89 10.35 -22.10
N GLY A 154 -2.42 10.67 -20.91
CA GLY A 154 -3.08 11.93 -20.63
C GLY A 154 -4.05 11.82 -19.45
N LYS A 155 -4.96 12.78 -19.37
CA LYS A 155 -6.02 12.77 -18.34
C LYS A 155 -6.88 11.53 -18.47
N THR A 156 -7.29 11.00 -17.34
CA THR A 156 -8.09 9.77 -17.26
C THR A 156 -9.34 9.83 -18.15
N SER A 157 -10.08 10.95 -18.13
CA SER A 157 -11.27 11.14 -18.98
C SER A 157 -10.97 10.99 -20.48
N ASP A 158 -9.87 11.54 -20.93
CA ASP A 158 -9.52 11.58 -22.35
C ASP A 158 -9.01 10.22 -22.82
N VAL A 159 -8.19 9.59 -21.99
CA VAL A 159 -7.61 8.27 -22.27
C VAL A 159 -8.68 7.18 -22.31
N LEU A 160 -9.63 7.18 -21.37
CA LEU A 160 -10.71 6.18 -21.32
C LEU A 160 -11.71 6.32 -22.48
N ASN A 161 -11.81 7.50 -23.10
CA ASN A 161 -12.64 7.73 -24.28
C ASN A 161 -11.88 7.57 -25.62
N ASN A 162 -10.58 7.22 -25.57
CA ASN A 162 -9.79 7.02 -26.79
C ASN A 162 -10.20 5.72 -27.50
N PRO A 163 -10.58 5.75 -28.79
CA PRO A 163 -11.01 4.55 -29.53
C PRO A 163 -9.97 3.43 -29.57
N GLU A 164 -8.68 3.76 -29.61
CA GLU A 164 -7.61 2.76 -29.60
C GLU A 164 -7.50 2.05 -28.25
N VAL A 165 -7.73 2.76 -27.14
CA VAL A 165 -7.77 2.19 -25.80
C VAL A 165 -8.98 1.30 -25.63
N ILE A 166 -10.16 1.77 -26.07
CA ILE A 166 -11.41 0.98 -26.05
C ILE A 166 -11.23 -0.34 -26.81
N LYS A 167 -10.70 -0.27 -28.03
CA LYS A 167 -10.43 -1.44 -28.84
C LYS A 167 -9.44 -2.42 -28.20
N ALA A 168 -8.39 -1.91 -27.56
CA ALA A 168 -7.33 -2.72 -26.96
C ALA A 168 -7.77 -3.43 -25.68
N TYR A 169 -8.65 -2.83 -24.88
CA TYR A 169 -9.00 -3.31 -23.54
C TYR A 169 -10.45 -3.73 -23.37
N LEU A 170 -11.39 -3.18 -24.14
CA LEU A 170 -12.82 -3.50 -24.04
C LEU A 170 -13.31 -4.42 -25.16
N GLY A 171 -12.46 -4.69 -26.18
CA GLY A 171 -12.71 -5.71 -27.19
C GLY A 171 -13.81 -5.36 -28.19
N GLU A 172 -14.12 -4.08 -28.43
CA GLU A 172 -15.03 -3.60 -29.47
C GLU A 172 -14.30 -3.16 -30.74
#